data_e3d1ce6b83843310cebbc2db4bab7ac3
#
_entry.id   e3d1ce6b83843310cebbc2db4bab7ac3
#
_cell.length_a   1.000
_cell.length_b   1.000
_cell.length_c   1.000
_cell.angle_alpha   90.00
_cell.angle_beta   90.00
_cell.angle_gamma   90.00
#
_symmetry.space_group_name_H-M   'P 1'
#
loop_
_entity.id
_entity.type
_entity.pdbx_description
1 polymer ?
#
loop_
_entity_poly.entity_id
_entity_poly.type
_entity_poly.pdbx_seq_one_letter_code
_entity_poly.pdbx_strand_id
1 'polypeptide(L)'
;MASNVLFSPMAYTRYEASQTLPEKFSRMLEKSGLGDKVNGKTVAIKMHVGSGITYSTIPPVFVRKLVDFVRAHGGDCFITDHYVYKRHPEQRGYTESNLGCPVLDDCGHLGKYFYTKEVDFKSFRHVDVAGLIHDADFMIDFSHVKGHGACGFGGACKNIAMGCVTDRTRHEIHALEGGLVWNKDKCVHCGKCLRVCPMNVEVNKESRKRKSGTECILCYECTKVCPTKALH
;
A
#
# COMPACT_ATOMS: atom_id res chain seq x y z
N MET A 1 -6.17 24.36 -11.70
CA MET A 1 -5.53 23.86 -12.93
C MET A 1 -6.19 22.55 -13.30
N ALA A 2 -6.59 22.34 -14.55
CA ALA A 2 -7.12 21.07 -15.02
C ALA A 2 -5.96 20.07 -15.22
N SER A 3 -6.13 18.82 -14.76
CA SER A 3 -5.17 17.75 -14.98
C SER A 3 -5.53 16.95 -16.22
N ASN A 4 -4.55 16.60 -17.04
CA ASN A 4 -4.75 15.70 -18.17
C ASN A 4 -4.79 14.26 -17.66
N VAL A 5 -5.83 13.52 -18.03
CA VAL A 5 -5.98 12.10 -17.72
C VAL A 5 -5.87 11.30 -19.00
N LEU A 6 -4.94 10.34 -19.03
CA LEU A 6 -4.84 9.35 -20.09
C LEU A 6 -5.66 8.12 -19.74
N PHE A 7 -6.52 7.69 -20.61
CA PHE A 7 -7.36 6.51 -20.42
C PHE A 7 -7.17 5.53 -21.57
N SER A 8 -7.06 4.25 -21.26
CA SER A 8 -7.01 3.17 -22.25
C SER A 8 -8.08 2.11 -21.96
N PRO A 9 -9.05 1.90 -22.85
CA PRO A 9 -10.06 0.88 -22.65
C PRO A 9 -9.48 -0.53 -22.82
N MET A 10 -10.07 -1.50 -22.14
CA MET A 10 -9.73 -2.93 -22.31
C MET A 10 -10.19 -3.49 -23.67
N ALA A 11 -11.20 -2.86 -24.29
CA ALA A 11 -11.74 -3.31 -25.57
C ALA A 11 -10.67 -3.33 -26.69
N TYR A 12 -10.75 -4.30 -27.56
CA TYR A 12 -9.96 -4.42 -28.76
C TYR A 12 -10.89 -4.63 -29.98
N THR A 13 -10.49 -4.10 -31.12
CA THR A 13 -11.25 -4.22 -32.38
C THR A 13 -10.63 -5.22 -33.34
N ARG A 14 -9.34 -5.55 -33.15
CA ARG A 14 -8.59 -6.50 -33.97
C ARG A 14 -7.69 -7.34 -33.05
N TYR A 15 -7.47 -8.59 -33.43
CA TYR A 15 -6.57 -9.50 -32.74
C TYR A 15 -5.11 -9.25 -33.15
N GLU A 16 -4.53 -8.16 -32.63
CA GLU A 16 -3.18 -7.70 -32.93
C GLU A 16 -2.42 -7.41 -31.66
N ALA A 17 -1.11 -7.63 -31.65
CA ALA A 17 -0.25 -7.35 -30.49
C ALA A 17 -0.38 -5.91 -29.99
N SER A 18 -0.50 -4.94 -30.92
CA SER A 18 -0.70 -3.52 -30.63
C SER A 18 -1.97 -3.21 -29.83
N GLN A 19 -2.96 -4.09 -29.84
CA GLN A 19 -4.22 -3.93 -29.11
C GLN A 19 -4.19 -4.51 -27.70
N THR A 20 -3.12 -5.19 -27.32
CA THR A 20 -2.98 -5.75 -25.97
C THR A 20 -2.82 -4.64 -24.92
N LEU A 21 -3.28 -4.91 -23.70
CA LEU A 21 -3.17 -3.94 -22.60
C LEU A 21 -1.71 -3.52 -22.30
N PRO A 22 -0.71 -4.43 -22.29
CA PRO A 22 0.67 -4.03 -22.11
C PRO A 22 1.18 -3.06 -23.17
N GLU A 23 0.81 -3.25 -24.45
CA GLU A 23 1.21 -2.34 -25.53
C GLU A 23 0.45 -1.00 -25.47
N LYS A 24 -0.82 -1.03 -25.09
CA LYS A 24 -1.58 0.20 -24.82
C LYS A 24 -0.95 1.00 -23.67
N PHE A 25 -0.51 0.31 -22.61
CA PHE A 25 0.17 0.92 -21.49
C PHE A 25 1.49 1.58 -21.91
N SER A 26 2.32 0.89 -22.70
CA SER A 26 3.55 1.51 -23.24
C SER A 26 3.25 2.80 -23.98
N ARG A 27 2.24 2.80 -24.87
CA ARG A 27 1.85 4.04 -25.58
C ARG A 27 1.31 5.14 -24.67
N MET A 28 0.66 4.78 -23.55
CA MET A 28 0.24 5.77 -22.54
C MET A 28 1.44 6.39 -21.85
N LEU A 29 2.46 5.61 -21.50
CA LEU A 29 3.70 6.11 -20.90
C LEU A 29 4.38 7.13 -21.82
N GLU A 30 4.52 6.83 -23.11
CA GLU A 30 5.11 7.76 -24.09
C GLU A 30 4.33 9.09 -24.20
N LYS A 31 3.02 9.04 -24.07
CA LYS A 31 2.15 10.23 -24.12
C LYS A 31 2.04 10.99 -22.80
N SER A 32 2.56 10.44 -21.71
CA SER A 32 2.36 10.99 -20.37
C SER A 32 3.24 12.21 -20.07
N GLY A 33 4.31 12.43 -20.83
CA GLY A 33 5.37 13.40 -20.52
C GLY A 33 6.20 13.01 -19.29
N LEU A 34 6.12 11.73 -18.87
CA LEU A 34 6.87 11.22 -17.73
C LEU A 34 8.36 11.08 -18.06
N GLY A 35 8.71 10.81 -19.33
CA GLY A 35 10.09 10.63 -19.76
C GLY A 35 11.01 11.80 -19.37
N ASP A 36 10.58 13.03 -19.65
CA ASP A 36 11.35 14.23 -19.29
C ASP A 36 11.51 14.41 -17.78
N LYS A 37 10.52 13.91 -17.00
CA LYS A 37 10.53 14.06 -15.54
C LYS A 37 11.46 13.08 -14.83
N VAL A 38 11.74 11.94 -15.44
CA VAL A 38 12.59 10.88 -14.84
C VAL A 38 14.03 10.94 -15.29
N ASN A 39 14.35 11.72 -16.29
CA ASN A 39 15.70 11.81 -16.85
C ASN A 39 16.74 12.24 -15.82
N GLY A 40 17.80 11.45 -15.65
CA GLY A 40 18.86 11.68 -14.69
C GLY A 40 18.48 11.57 -13.22
N LYS A 41 17.34 10.94 -12.91
CA LYS A 41 16.82 10.84 -11.55
C LYS A 41 16.81 9.43 -11.01
N THR A 42 16.94 9.33 -9.68
CA THR A 42 16.60 8.14 -8.90
C THR A 42 15.09 8.11 -8.66
N VAL A 43 14.41 7.13 -9.22
CA VAL A 43 12.95 7.05 -9.27
C VAL A 43 12.43 5.94 -8.35
N ALA A 44 11.69 6.28 -7.31
CA ALA A 44 10.96 5.32 -6.51
C ALA A 44 9.63 4.98 -7.19
N ILE A 45 9.46 3.74 -7.64
CA ILE A 45 8.17 3.21 -8.10
C ILE A 45 7.45 2.63 -6.89
N LYS A 46 6.54 3.43 -6.31
CA LYS A 46 5.74 3.00 -5.16
C LYS A 46 4.54 2.22 -5.63
N MET A 47 4.49 0.96 -5.25
CA MET A 47 3.36 0.09 -5.56
C MET A 47 3.04 -0.83 -4.37
N HIS A 48 1.84 -1.38 -4.35
CA HIS A 48 1.48 -2.40 -3.39
C HIS A 48 1.91 -3.78 -3.91
N VAL A 49 2.94 -4.36 -3.27
CA VAL A 49 3.46 -5.69 -3.66
C VAL A 49 2.59 -6.85 -3.16
N GLY A 50 1.52 -6.54 -2.41
CA GLY A 50 0.58 -7.54 -1.91
C GLY A 50 1.04 -8.23 -0.64
N SER A 51 0.21 -9.15 -0.15
CA SER A 51 0.51 -10.06 0.96
C SER A 51 -0.14 -11.42 0.68
N GLY A 52 0.55 -12.51 1.01
CA GLY A 52 0.08 -13.85 0.68
C GLY A 52 -0.13 -14.06 -0.83
N ILE A 53 -0.98 -15.01 -1.18
CA ILE A 53 -1.31 -15.34 -2.58
C ILE A 53 -2.53 -14.52 -3.00
N THR A 54 -2.38 -13.23 -3.23
CA THR A 54 -3.47 -12.37 -3.68
C THR A 54 -3.22 -11.85 -5.09
N TYR A 55 -4.28 -11.81 -5.90
CA TYR A 55 -4.25 -11.24 -7.25
C TYR A 55 -4.60 -9.74 -7.27
N SER A 56 -4.61 -9.09 -6.11
CA SER A 56 -4.96 -7.67 -5.95
C SER A 56 -3.76 -6.73 -6.12
N THR A 57 -2.84 -7.10 -7.02
CA THR A 57 -1.62 -6.36 -7.33
C THR A 57 -1.48 -6.18 -8.84
N ILE A 58 -0.67 -5.22 -9.27
CA ILE A 58 -0.42 -4.96 -10.69
C ILE A 58 0.38 -6.14 -11.28
N PRO A 59 -0.04 -6.76 -12.39
CA PRO A 59 0.73 -7.85 -12.99
C PRO A 59 2.17 -7.41 -13.35
N PRO A 60 3.18 -8.28 -13.11
CA PRO A 60 4.60 -7.96 -13.32
C PRO A 60 4.94 -7.41 -14.71
N VAL A 61 4.19 -7.81 -15.75
CA VAL A 61 4.40 -7.32 -17.12
C VAL A 61 4.23 -5.79 -17.24
N PHE A 62 3.28 -5.20 -16.51
CA PHE A 62 3.10 -3.74 -16.52
C PHE A 62 4.20 -3.05 -15.71
N VAL A 63 4.61 -3.67 -14.61
CA VAL A 63 5.71 -3.16 -13.79
C VAL A 63 7.00 -3.14 -14.60
N ARG A 64 7.31 -4.23 -15.30
CA ARG A 64 8.46 -4.33 -16.20
C ARG A 64 8.43 -3.27 -17.29
N LYS A 65 7.30 -3.05 -17.95
CA LYS A 65 7.18 -2.00 -18.97
C LYS A 65 7.41 -0.59 -18.43
N LEU A 66 6.97 -0.32 -17.20
CA LEU A 66 7.25 0.96 -16.54
C LEU A 66 8.73 1.10 -16.22
N VAL A 67 9.38 0.06 -15.72
CA VAL A 67 10.82 0.04 -15.45
C VAL A 67 11.62 0.26 -16.73
N ASP A 68 11.31 -0.47 -17.79
CA ASP A 68 11.98 -0.34 -19.09
C ASP A 68 11.81 1.09 -19.65
N PHE A 69 10.62 1.68 -19.51
CA PHE A 69 10.35 3.05 -19.91
C PHE A 69 11.19 4.05 -19.12
N VAL A 70 11.25 3.96 -17.79
CA VAL A 70 12.05 4.86 -16.95
C VAL A 70 13.53 4.78 -17.34
N ARG A 71 14.06 3.58 -17.51
CA ARG A 71 15.46 3.37 -17.92
C ARG A 71 15.77 3.88 -19.32
N ALA A 72 14.87 3.65 -20.27
CA ALA A 72 15.02 4.16 -21.65
C ALA A 72 15.08 5.69 -21.70
N HIS A 73 14.46 6.37 -20.71
CA HIS A 73 14.50 7.83 -20.59
C HIS A 73 15.59 8.35 -19.61
N GLY A 74 16.58 7.50 -19.28
CA GLY A 74 17.75 7.91 -18.49
C GLY A 74 17.52 7.99 -16.98
N GLY A 75 16.40 7.48 -16.45
CA GLY A 75 16.17 7.33 -15.02
C GLY A 75 16.74 6.02 -14.47
N ASP A 76 17.22 6.04 -13.23
CA ASP A 76 17.46 4.83 -12.46
C ASP A 76 16.29 4.59 -11.51
N CYS A 77 15.81 3.34 -11.36
CA CYS A 77 14.61 3.09 -10.60
C CYS A 77 14.67 1.82 -9.75
N PHE A 78 13.89 1.84 -8.68
CA PHE A 78 13.62 0.71 -7.83
C PHE A 78 12.12 0.64 -7.49
N ILE A 79 11.64 -0.56 -7.21
CA ILE A 79 10.28 -0.78 -6.71
C ILE A 79 10.32 -0.80 -5.20
N THR A 80 9.32 -0.19 -4.57
CA THR A 80 9.25 -0.16 -3.11
C THR A 80 7.83 -0.26 -2.56
N ASP A 81 7.74 -0.88 -1.40
CA ASP A 81 6.56 -0.95 -0.53
C ASP A 81 7.03 -1.17 0.90
N HIS A 82 6.10 -1.07 1.84
CA HIS A 82 6.39 -1.31 3.24
C HIS A 82 6.43 -2.82 3.56
N TYR A 83 7.47 -3.27 4.27
CA TYR A 83 7.71 -4.68 4.63
C TYR A 83 7.73 -5.64 3.44
N VAL A 84 8.41 -5.28 2.38
CA VAL A 84 8.57 -6.10 1.17
C VAL A 84 9.06 -7.53 1.53
N TYR A 85 10.09 -7.63 2.35
CA TYR A 85 10.68 -8.92 2.75
C TYR A 85 9.71 -9.86 3.50
N LYS A 86 8.72 -9.33 4.25
CA LYS A 86 7.70 -10.12 4.94
C LYS A 86 6.53 -10.52 4.03
N ARG A 87 6.47 -9.97 2.84
CA ARG A 87 5.32 -10.13 1.94
C ARG A 87 5.56 -11.15 0.84
N HIS A 88 6.78 -11.71 0.76
CA HIS A 88 7.16 -12.70 -0.24
C HIS A 88 6.77 -12.30 -1.68
N PRO A 89 7.24 -11.14 -2.18
CA PRO A 89 6.85 -10.61 -3.48
C PRO A 89 7.28 -11.51 -4.63
N GLU A 90 8.33 -12.31 -4.45
CA GLU A 90 8.84 -13.29 -5.41
C GLU A 90 7.78 -14.33 -5.81
N GLN A 91 6.88 -14.70 -4.89
CA GLN A 91 5.78 -15.65 -5.17
C GLN A 91 4.77 -15.11 -6.19
N ARG A 92 4.78 -13.79 -6.42
CA ARG A 92 3.93 -13.10 -7.42
C ARG A 92 4.71 -12.60 -8.61
N GLY A 93 5.97 -13.04 -8.73
CA GLY A 93 6.84 -12.68 -9.85
C GLY A 93 7.52 -11.29 -9.70
N TYR A 94 7.45 -10.66 -8.53
CA TYR A 94 8.17 -9.41 -8.27
C TYR A 94 9.59 -9.73 -7.80
N THR A 95 10.42 -10.10 -8.76
CA THR A 95 11.86 -10.34 -8.57
C THR A 95 12.66 -9.35 -9.42
N GLU A 96 13.87 -9.04 -9.02
CA GLU A 96 14.75 -8.17 -9.78
C GLU A 96 14.97 -8.69 -11.21
N SER A 97 15.14 -10.00 -11.38
CA SER A 97 15.29 -10.63 -12.70
C SER A 97 14.09 -10.42 -13.61
N ASN A 98 12.87 -10.51 -13.08
CA ASN A 98 11.64 -10.33 -13.86
C ASN A 98 11.37 -8.85 -14.16
N LEU A 99 11.62 -8.00 -13.19
CA LEU A 99 11.24 -6.58 -13.26
C LEU A 99 12.34 -5.70 -13.84
N GLY A 100 13.60 -6.15 -13.79
CA GLY A 100 14.73 -5.42 -14.29
C GLY A 100 15.23 -4.31 -13.34
N CYS A 101 14.73 -4.24 -12.10
CA CYS A 101 15.20 -3.29 -11.08
C CYS A 101 15.05 -3.90 -9.68
N PRO A 102 15.77 -3.39 -8.66
CA PRO A 102 15.64 -3.84 -7.28
C PRO A 102 14.22 -3.68 -6.73
N VAL A 103 13.84 -4.59 -5.81
CA VAL A 103 12.60 -4.51 -5.03
C VAL A 103 12.98 -4.35 -3.56
N LEU A 104 12.75 -3.18 -3.00
CA LEU A 104 13.32 -2.73 -1.74
C LEU A 104 12.24 -2.39 -0.70
N ASP A 105 12.57 -2.61 0.58
CA ASP A 105 11.79 -2.11 1.71
C ASP A 105 11.95 -0.59 1.85
N ASP A 106 10.85 0.14 1.90
CA ASP A 106 10.83 1.61 1.94
C ASP A 106 11.51 2.20 3.19
N CYS A 107 11.38 1.51 4.35
CA CYS A 107 12.01 1.88 5.61
C CYS A 107 13.29 1.06 5.92
N GLY A 108 13.84 0.37 4.92
CA GLY A 108 14.96 -0.57 5.08
C GLY A 108 14.57 -1.83 5.84
N HIS A 109 15.43 -2.84 5.82
CA HIS A 109 15.17 -4.18 6.37
C HIS A 109 14.70 -4.20 7.83
N LEU A 110 15.19 -3.28 8.65
CA LEU A 110 14.81 -3.19 10.07
C LEU A 110 13.65 -2.22 10.33
N GLY A 111 13.09 -1.58 9.29
CA GLY A 111 12.01 -0.60 9.44
C GLY A 111 12.41 0.67 10.19
N LYS A 112 13.72 1.01 10.19
CA LYS A 112 14.29 2.13 10.97
C LYS A 112 14.82 3.28 10.10
N TYR A 113 14.70 3.17 8.79
CA TYR A 113 15.11 4.20 7.86
C TYR A 113 13.94 5.09 7.50
N PHE A 114 13.78 6.20 8.20
CA PHE A 114 12.69 7.16 8.00
C PHE A 114 13.09 8.56 8.46
N TYR A 115 12.33 9.55 8.01
CA TYR A 115 12.45 10.96 8.41
C TYR A 115 11.15 11.43 9.07
N THR A 116 11.25 11.93 10.28
CA THR A 116 10.09 12.50 10.99
C THR A 116 9.83 13.93 10.51
N LYS A 117 8.60 14.19 10.12
CA LYS A 117 8.10 15.53 9.75
C LYS A 117 7.02 15.96 10.74
N GLU A 118 7.11 17.22 11.16
CA GLU A 118 6.05 17.82 11.98
C GLU A 118 4.83 18.11 11.12
N VAL A 119 3.66 17.83 11.68
CA VAL A 119 2.35 18.11 11.07
C VAL A 119 1.40 18.57 12.17
N ASP A 120 0.38 19.31 11.80
CA ASP A 120 -0.72 19.70 12.70
C ASP A 120 -2.06 19.35 12.04
N PHE A 121 -2.50 18.12 12.28
CA PHE A 121 -3.76 17.64 11.73
C PHE A 121 -4.49 16.73 12.71
N LYS A 122 -5.60 17.13 13.27
CA LYS A 122 -6.36 16.40 14.32
C LYS A 122 -5.45 16.02 15.49
N SER A 123 -5.29 14.72 15.75
CA SER A 123 -4.38 14.18 16.78
C SER A 123 -2.94 13.97 16.30
N PHE A 124 -2.67 14.13 15.01
CA PHE A 124 -1.34 14.01 14.43
C PHE A 124 -0.45 15.20 14.79
N ARG A 125 0.76 14.92 15.22
CA ARG A 125 1.81 15.92 15.47
C ARG A 125 3.05 15.68 14.63
N HIS A 126 3.24 14.46 14.14
CA HIS A 126 4.35 14.08 13.29
C HIS A 126 3.97 12.92 12.38
N VAL A 127 4.69 12.80 11.27
CA VAL A 127 4.61 11.71 10.32
C VAL A 127 6.02 11.20 10.06
N ASP A 128 6.25 9.90 10.18
CA ASP A 128 7.52 9.26 9.82
C ASP A 128 7.45 8.82 8.35
N VAL A 129 8.06 9.59 7.48
CA VAL A 129 8.15 9.31 6.04
C VAL A 129 9.23 8.27 5.79
N ALA A 130 8.93 7.24 5.03
CA ALA A 130 9.88 6.19 4.65
C ALA A 130 11.12 6.75 3.95
N GLY A 131 12.31 6.30 4.36
CA GLY A 131 13.58 6.90 3.92
C GLY A 131 13.82 6.79 2.42
N LEU A 132 13.57 5.62 1.81
CA LEU A 132 13.75 5.46 0.36
C LEU A 132 12.80 6.34 -0.47
N ILE A 133 11.60 6.61 0.05
CA ILE A 133 10.66 7.53 -0.60
C ILE A 133 11.12 8.98 -0.46
N HIS A 134 11.60 9.34 0.74
CA HIS A 134 12.08 10.70 1.02
C HIS A 134 13.31 11.08 0.18
N ASP A 135 14.21 10.13 -0.01
CA ASP A 135 15.52 10.39 -0.65
C ASP A 135 15.50 10.18 -2.17
N ALA A 136 14.42 9.62 -2.73
CA ALA A 136 14.26 9.54 -4.18
C ALA A 136 14.02 10.93 -4.79
N ASP A 137 14.65 11.19 -5.95
CA ASP A 137 14.47 12.46 -6.69
C ASP A 137 13.06 12.58 -7.29
N PHE A 138 12.43 11.45 -7.55
CA PHE A 138 11.11 11.37 -8.14
C PHE A 138 10.36 10.13 -7.69
N MET A 139 9.07 10.24 -7.44
CA MET A 139 8.21 9.12 -7.09
C MET A 139 7.10 8.92 -8.11
N ILE A 140 6.94 7.67 -8.56
CA ILE A 140 5.79 7.22 -9.35
C ILE A 140 4.88 6.42 -8.44
N ASP A 141 3.66 6.90 -8.22
CA ASP A 141 2.60 6.12 -7.58
C ASP A 141 1.97 5.17 -8.61
N PHE A 142 2.33 3.89 -8.54
CA PHE A 142 1.83 2.87 -9.43
C PHE A 142 0.82 1.99 -8.71
N SER A 143 -0.44 2.43 -8.68
CA SER A 143 -1.48 1.89 -7.82
C SER A 143 -2.45 0.95 -8.53
N HIS A 144 -2.79 -0.15 -7.86
CA HIS A 144 -3.89 -1.03 -8.24
C HIS A 144 -5.20 -0.57 -7.58
N VAL A 145 -6.23 -0.35 -8.40
CA VAL A 145 -7.56 0.02 -7.92
C VAL A 145 -8.34 -1.23 -7.52
N LYS A 146 -8.80 -1.28 -6.26
CA LYS A 146 -9.51 -2.44 -5.70
C LYS A 146 -10.39 -2.09 -4.52
N GLY A 147 -11.31 -2.98 -4.16
CA GLY A 147 -12.01 -2.93 -2.88
C GLY A 147 -11.05 -3.07 -1.70
N HIS A 148 -11.37 -2.46 -0.57
CA HIS A 148 -10.58 -2.54 0.65
C HIS A 148 -11.48 -2.67 1.87
N GLY A 149 -11.20 -3.68 2.74
CA GLY A 149 -12.05 -4.01 3.89
C GLY A 149 -12.20 -2.90 4.92
N ALA A 150 -11.15 -2.11 5.17
CA ALA A 150 -11.19 -1.06 6.19
C ALA A 150 -11.67 0.31 5.65
N CYS A 151 -11.37 0.66 4.40
CA CYS A 151 -11.68 1.98 3.84
C CYS A 151 -12.53 1.92 2.57
N GLY A 152 -13.16 0.78 2.28
CA GLY A 152 -14.02 0.54 1.13
C GLY A 152 -13.28 0.50 -0.20
N PHE A 153 -12.36 1.41 -0.43
CA PHE A 153 -11.62 1.58 -1.68
C PHE A 153 -10.11 1.71 -1.43
N GLY A 154 -9.29 1.05 -2.24
CA GLY A 154 -7.85 1.17 -2.27
C GLY A 154 -7.37 1.59 -3.65
N GLY A 155 -6.54 2.62 -3.70
CA GLY A 155 -5.93 3.19 -4.90
C GLY A 155 -4.75 4.08 -4.52
N ALA A 156 -4.47 5.12 -5.31
CA ALA A 156 -3.34 6.02 -5.15
C ALA A 156 -3.21 6.62 -3.73
N CYS A 157 -4.28 7.24 -3.23
CA CYS A 157 -4.25 7.86 -1.89
C CYS A 157 -3.85 6.86 -0.80
N LYS A 158 -4.39 5.63 -0.84
CA LYS A 158 -4.04 4.61 0.13
C LYS A 158 -2.62 4.07 -0.05
N ASN A 159 -2.18 3.90 -1.30
CA ASN A 159 -0.83 3.44 -1.60
C ASN A 159 0.23 4.41 -1.05
N ILE A 160 0.00 5.71 -1.15
CA ILE A 160 0.87 6.73 -0.58
C ILE A 160 0.71 6.80 0.93
N ALA A 161 -0.50 7.08 1.44
CA ALA A 161 -0.73 7.37 2.84
C ALA A 161 -0.32 6.22 3.79
N MET A 162 -0.51 4.97 3.33
CA MET A 162 -0.23 3.78 4.14
C MET A 162 1.05 3.05 3.74
N GLY A 163 1.60 3.35 2.58
CA GLY A 163 2.74 2.64 2.04
C GLY A 163 4.00 3.49 1.89
N CYS A 164 4.00 4.75 2.30
CA CYS A 164 5.18 5.62 2.30
C CYS A 164 5.55 6.09 3.72
N VAL A 165 5.05 5.41 4.75
CA VAL A 165 5.23 5.79 6.16
C VAL A 165 5.49 4.57 7.02
N THR A 166 6.08 4.79 8.21
CA THR A 166 6.35 3.73 9.18
C THR A 166 5.07 3.09 9.74
N ASP A 167 5.22 1.91 10.37
CA ASP A 167 4.11 1.25 11.08
C ASP A 167 3.52 2.14 12.17
N ARG A 168 4.34 2.90 12.89
CA ARG A 168 3.86 3.84 13.91
C ARG A 168 2.86 4.81 13.29
N THR A 169 3.26 5.50 12.25
CA THR A 169 2.38 6.45 11.55
C THR A 169 1.14 5.77 10.95
N ARG A 170 1.27 4.55 10.42
CA ARG A 170 0.12 3.78 9.93
C ARG A 170 -0.90 3.46 11.02
N HIS A 171 -0.44 3.07 12.22
CA HIS A 171 -1.33 2.84 13.36
C HIS A 171 -2.03 4.12 13.79
N GLU A 172 -1.32 5.24 13.82
CA GLU A 172 -1.88 6.55 14.14
C GLU A 172 -2.93 6.99 13.10
N ILE A 173 -2.66 6.77 11.79
CA ILE A 173 -3.65 7.02 10.72
C ILE A 173 -4.93 6.18 10.95
N HIS A 174 -4.80 4.91 11.29
CA HIS A 174 -5.95 4.05 11.59
C HIS A 174 -6.70 4.48 12.85
N ALA A 175 -6.04 5.16 13.78
CA ALA A 175 -6.63 5.66 15.02
C ALA A 175 -7.22 7.08 14.89
N LEU A 176 -7.07 7.76 13.75
CA LEU A 176 -7.51 9.16 13.55
C LEU A 176 -8.99 9.40 13.84
N GLU A 177 -9.83 8.42 13.61
CA GLU A 177 -11.28 8.45 13.90
C GLU A 177 -11.62 7.89 15.29
N GLY A 178 -10.64 7.84 16.22
CA GLY A 178 -10.83 7.37 17.60
C GLY A 178 -10.37 5.92 17.85
N GLY A 179 -10.07 5.15 16.79
CA GLY A 179 -9.65 3.75 16.92
C GLY A 179 -10.72 2.85 17.54
N LEU A 180 -10.34 1.64 17.89
CA LEU A 180 -11.20 0.72 18.62
C LEU A 180 -10.97 0.86 20.13
N VAL A 181 -11.95 1.36 20.84
CA VAL A 181 -11.92 1.50 22.30
C VAL A 181 -12.61 0.30 22.93
N TRP A 182 -11.99 -0.27 23.95
CA TRP A 182 -12.55 -1.36 24.73
C TRP A 182 -12.76 -0.95 26.20
N ASN A 183 -14.03 -0.89 26.61
CA ASN A 183 -14.41 -0.66 27.98
C ASN A 183 -14.52 -2.01 28.72
N LYS A 184 -13.58 -2.27 29.64
CA LYS A 184 -13.50 -3.51 30.42
C LYS A 184 -14.73 -3.77 31.27
N ASP A 185 -15.25 -2.72 31.89
CA ASP A 185 -16.33 -2.83 32.89
C ASP A 185 -17.67 -3.19 32.25
N LYS A 186 -17.85 -2.84 30.97
CA LYS A 186 -19.01 -3.22 30.17
C LYS A 186 -18.87 -4.59 29.50
N CYS A 187 -17.68 -5.17 29.51
CA CYS A 187 -17.43 -6.42 28.78
C CYS A 187 -17.92 -7.65 29.55
N VAL A 188 -18.88 -8.36 29.00
CA VAL A 188 -19.44 -9.62 29.56
C VAL A 188 -18.75 -10.87 29.02
N HIS A 189 -17.63 -10.76 28.36
CA HIS A 189 -16.81 -11.86 27.82
C HIS A 189 -17.54 -12.87 26.93
N CYS A 190 -18.57 -12.47 26.21
CA CYS A 190 -19.39 -13.37 25.37
C CYS A 190 -18.67 -13.92 24.10
N GLY A 191 -17.50 -13.40 23.74
CA GLY A 191 -16.70 -13.86 22.61
C GLY A 191 -17.27 -13.54 21.21
N LYS A 192 -18.40 -12.83 21.09
CA LYS A 192 -19.00 -12.52 19.78
C LYS A 192 -18.07 -11.73 18.87
N CYS A 193 -17.30 -10.77 19.44
CA CYS A 193 -16.33 -9.96 18.71
C CYS A 193 -15.19 -10.79 18.09
N LEU A 194 -14.81 -11.91 18.70
CA LEU A 194 -13.78 -12.80 18.17
C LEU A 194 -14.29 -13.60 16.97
N ARG A 195 -15.57 -14.04 17.04
CA ARG A 195 -16.18 -14.85 15.97
C ARG A 195 -16.39 -14.11 14.66
N VAL A 196 -16.57 -12.79 14.71
CA VAL A 196 -16.76 -11.97 13.50
C VAL A 196 -15.47 -11.30 13.01
N CYS A 197 -14.38 -11.48 13.73
CA CYS A 197 -13.11 -10.85 13.36
C CYS A 197 -12.48 -11.56 12.15
N PRO A 198 -12.35 -10.90 10.98
CA PRO A 198 -11.77 -11.52 9.80
C PRO A 198 -10.27 -11.79 9.96
N MET A 199 -9.63 -11.14 10.94
CA MET A 199 -8.20 -11.28 11.23
C MET A 199 -7.91 -12.26 12.38
N ASN A 200 -8.91 -12.95 12.90
CA ASN A 200 -8.80 -13.87 14.06
C ASN A 200 -7.98 -13.27 15.22
N VAL A 201 -8.19 -11.98 15.50
CA VAL A 201 -7.48 -11.30 16.60
C VAL A 201 -7.83 -11.98 17.92
N GLU A 202 -6.86 -12.70 18.50
CA GLU A 202 -7.02 -13.28 19.84
C GLU A 202 -6.84 -12.22 20.92
N VAL A 203 -7.73 -12.22 21.90
CA VAL A 203 -7.61 -11.41 23.11
C VAL A 203 -6.98 -12.27 24.21
N ASN A 204 -5.87 -11.81 24.78
CA ASN A 204 -5.33 -12.46 25.98
C ASN A 204 -6.37 -12.37 27.11
N LYS A 205 -6.79 -13.52 27.64
CA LYS A 205 -7.84 -13.61 28.68
C LYS A 205 -7.43 -12.96 30.00
N GLU A 206 -6.13 -12.91 30.30
CA GLU A 206 -5.61 -12.41 31.57
C GLU A 206 -5.32 -10.91 31.50
N SER A 207 -4.58 -10.46 30.50
CA SER A 207 -4.22 -9.05 30.32
C SER A 207 -5.24 -8.27 29.49
N ARG A 208 -6.14 -8.97 28.78
CA ARG A 208 -7.13 -8.44 27.85
C ARG A 208 -6.54 -7.55 26.77
N LYS A 209 -5.23 -7.63 26.59
CA LYS A 209 -4.51 -7.02 25.46
C LYS A 209 -4.56 -7.97 24.28
N ARG A 210 -4.53 -7.44 23.07
CA ARG A 210 -4.40 -8.24 21.85
C ARG A 210 -3.08 -9.01 21.92
N LYS A 211 -3.09 -10.30 21.57
CA LYS A 211 -1.85 -11.05 21.39
C LYS A 211 -1.08 -10.39 20.23
N SER A 212 0.21 -10.21 20.42
CA SER A 212 1.11 -9.74 19.38
C SER A 212 1.10 -10.72 18.21
N GLY A 213 0.95 -10.22 16.98
CA GLY A 213 1.07 -11.02 15.75
C GLY A 213 -0.14 -10.95 14.81
N THR A 214 -1.31 -10.49 15.25
CA THR A 214 -2.46 -10.24 14.38
C THR A 214 -2.78 -8.76 14.35
N GLU A 215 -2.61 -8.14 13.19
CA GLU A 215 -2.92 -6.73 13.00
C GLU A 215 -4.43 -6.54 12.86
N CYS A 216 -5.01 -5.68 13.68
CA CYS A 216 -6.40 -5.24 13.53
C CYS A 216 -6.49 -4.28 12.34
N ILE A 217 -7.36 -4.61 11.38
CA ILE A 217 -7.62 -3.75 10.22
C ILE A 217 -8.67 -2.67 10.47
N LEU A 218 -9.15 -2.51 11.69
CA LEU A 218 -10.17 -1.54 12.10
C LEU A 218 -11.44 -1.58 11.23
N CYS A 219 -11.93 -2.79 10.89
CA CYS A 219 -13.16 -2.96 10.13
C CYS A 219 -14.42 -2.71 10.95
N TYR A 220 -14.33 -2.60 12.27
CA TYR A 220 -15.41 -2.35 13.24
C TYR A 220 -16.53 -3.40 13.26
N GLU A 221 -16.39 -4.56 12.63
CA GLU A 221 -17.40 -5.63 12.70
C GLU A 221 -17.65 -6.10 14.14
N CYS A 222 -16.60 -6.09 14.97
CA CYS A 222 -16.70 -6.45 16.39
C CYS A 222 -17.54 -5.45 17.21
N THR A 223 -17.62 -4.19 16.84
CA THR A 223 -18.44 -3.18 17.54
C THR A 223 -19.92 -3.39 17.24
N LYS A 224 -20.25 -3.80 16.00
CA LYS A 224 -21.64 -4.05 15.56
C LYS A 224 -22.31 -5.20 16.33
N VAL A 225 -21.53 -6.22 16.72
CA VAL A 225 -22.05 -7.42 17.41
C VAL A 225 -21.89 -7.38 18.92
N CYS A 226 -21.29 -6.32 19.47
CA CYS A 226 -21.07 -6.19 20.92
C CYS A 226 -22.38 -5.87 21.64
N PRO A 227 -22.95 -6.81 22.45
CA PRO A 227 -24.27 -6.62 23.04
C PRO A 227 -24.30 -5.52 24.11
N THR A 228 -23.16 -5.25 24.73
CA THR A 228 -23.02 -4.26 25.82
C THR A 228 -22.35 -2.97 25.35
N LYS A 229 -22.02 -2.86 24.05
CA LYS A 229 -21.23 -1.75 23.49
C LYS A 229 -19.91 -1.53 24.26
N ALA A 230 -19.33 -2.59 24.79
CA ALA A 230 -18.01 -2.55 25.40
C ALA A 230 -16.88 -2.29 24.39
N LEU A 231 -17.15 -2.56 23.11
CA LEU A 231 -16.30 -2.18 21.96
C LEU A 231 -17.02 -1.09 21.18
N HIS A 232 -16.34 0.02 20.93
CA HIS A 232 -16.85 1.17 20.16
C HIS A 232 -15.70 1.95 19.54
#